data_65edbe5b0531c40031c6fff928bd2906
#
_entry.id   65edbe5b0531c40031c6fff928bd2906
#
_cell.length_a   1.000
_cell.length_b   1.000
_cell.length_c   1.000
_cell.angle_alpha   90.00
_cell.angle_beta   90.00
_cell.angle_gamma   90.00
#
_symmetry.space_group_name_H-M   'P 1'
#
loop_
_entity.id
_entity.type
_entity.pdbx_description
1 polymer ?
#
loop_
_entity_poly.entity_id
_entity_poly.type
_entity_poly.pdbx_seq_one_letter_code
_entity_poly.pdbx_strand_id
1 'polypeptide(L)'
;MQKDLRIVIIGAGMAGILAAIKLLENNYKNFTLYEKADQVGGTWRDNSYPGLTCDVPSHHYTYSFERNPAWSRYYSPGPEIKEYFQNVFKKYSLQEYTQFGAEVKSMDFISNQWHIGFADGFNEIADVVIGATGVLHHPKMPDIAGIDSFQGHIFHSSKWQHELELGNLNVGVIGNGSSGVQIVGALGGECKSLFHFQRTAQWMMPLDNGIFSSEEQVAFQDPKIMNEAMQFDEYFDAVNRYSQALLDMESDGAKEMANICKDNLIENVKDVELRKKLTPNHRPLCKRLVWSSDYYPCLLYTSPSPRDS
;
A
#
# COMPACT_ATOMS: atom_id res chain seq x y z
N MET A 1 -36.54 13.93 16.22
CA MET A 1 -36.44 13.97 14.75
C MET A 1 -34.97 14.02 14.40
N GLN A 2 -34.44 12.95 13.77
CA GLN A 2 -33.10 12.93 13.19
C GLN A 2 -33.11 14.01 12.09
N LYS A 3 -32.21 15.00 12.14
CA LYS A 3 -32.07 15.95 11.04
C LYS A 3 -31.72 15.18 9.78
N ASP A 4 -32.38 15.48 8.66
CA ASP A 4 -32.02 14.97 7.34
C ASP A 4 -30.75 15.67 6.85
N LEU A 5 -29.62 15.31 7.47
CA LEU A 5 -28.33 15.92 7.20
C LEU A 5 -27.85 15.55 5.79
N ARG A 6 -27.45 16.54 5.02
CA ARG A 6 -26.74 16.33 3.77
C ARG A 6 -25.28 16.01 4.08
N ILE A 7 -24.83 14.81 3.72
CA ILE A 7 -23.47 14.33 3.99
C ILE A 7 -22.71 14.11 2.65
N VAL A 8 -21.49 14.59 2.60
CA VAL A 8 -20.59 14.35 1.46
C VAL A 8 -19.39 13.54 1.94
N ILE A 9 -19.07 12.47 1.23
CA ILE A 9 -17.85 11.66 1.42
C ILE A 9 -16.93 11.92 0.24
N ILE A 10 -15.65 12.22 0.48
CA ILE A 10 -14.67 12.50 -0.58
C ILE A 10 -13.63 11.38 -0.63
N GLY A 11 -13.63 10.62 -1.73
CA GLY A 11 -12.73 9.50 -1.99
C GLY A 11 -13.38 8.14 -1.76
N ALA A 12 -13.39 7.29 -2.80
CA ALA A 12 -13.95 5.94 -2.79
C ALA A 12 -12.86 4.86 -2.62
N GLY A 13 -11.88 5.13 -1.78
CA GLY A 13 -10.98 4.13 -1.23
C GLY A 13 -11.60 3.39 -0.05
N MET A 14 -10.81 2.59 0.63
CA MET A 14 -11.20 1.78 1.79
C MET A 14 -11.99 2.60 2.84
N ALA A 15 -11.54 3.79 3.20
CA ALA A 15 -12.20 4.61 4.24
C ALA A 15 -13.56 5.16 3.78
N GLY A 16 -13.67 5.59 2.51
CA GLY A 16 -14.93 6.13 1.97
C GLY A 16 -15.99 5.06 1.79
N ILE A 17 -15.62 3.88 1.32
CA ILE A 17 -16.50 2.70 1.25
C ILE A 17 -17.02 2.36 2.65
N LEU A 18 -16.12 2.29 3.65
CA LEU A 18 -16.51 2.05 5.04
C LEU A 18 -17.50 3.10 5.56
N ALA A 19 -17.21 4.39 5.34
CA ALA A 19 -18.07 5.48 5.79
C ALA A 19 -19.47 5.37 5.18
N ALA A 20 -19.56 5.11 3.86
CA ALA A 20 -20.85 4.94 3.18
C ALA A 20 -21.65 3.74 3.74
N ILE A 21 -21.02 2.60 3.96
CA ILE A 21 -21.66 1.42 4.58
C ILE A 21 -22.20 1.77 5.97
N LYS A 22 -21.40 2.44 6.81
CA LYS A 22 -21.81 2.80 8.18
C LYS A 22 -22.92 3.83 8.21
N LEU A 23 -23.00 4.74 7.24
CA LEU A 23 -24.12 5.64 7.08
C LEU A 23 -25.41 4.85 6.75
N LEU A 24 -25.37 3.92 5.81
CA LEU A 24 -26.52 3.08 5.45
C LEU A 24 -26.99 2.21 6.61
N GLU A 25 -26.09 1.57 7.35
CA GLU A 25 -26.40 0.79 8.54
C GLU A 25 -27.14 1.62 9.62
N ASN A 26 -26.87 2.91 9.68
CA ASN A 26 -27.50 3.85 10.61
C ASN A 26 -28.66 4.66 9.99
N ASN A 27 -29.19 4.22 8.85
CA ASN A 27 -30.32 4.82 8.13
C ASN A 27 -30.09 6.25 7.63
N TYR A 28 -28.83 6.70 7.48
CA TYR A 28 -28.50 7.93 6.78
C TYR A 28 -28.41 7.63 5.28
N LYS A 29 -29.36 8.15 4.49
CA LYS A 29 -29.43 7.93 3.03
C LYS A 29 -29.15 9.19 2.21
N ASN A 30 -29.20 10.38 2.85
CA ASN A 30 -28.92 11.64 2.18
C ASN A 30 -27.41 11.92 2.16
N PHE A 31 -26.64 11.07 1.44
CA PHE A 31 -25.23 11.28 1.22
C PHE A 31 -24.82 11.01 -0.23
N THR A 32 -23.69 11.59 -0.63
CA THR A 32 -22.99 11.23 -1.88
C THR A 32 -21.53 10.97 -1.60
N LEU A 33 -21.02 9.88 -2.20
CA LEU A 33 -19.61 9.51 -2.22
C LEU A 33 -19.01 9.99 -3.55
N TYR A 34 -18.11 10.98 -3.50
CA TYR A 34 -17.43 11.53 -4.67
C TYR A 34 -16.05 10.90 -4.84
N GLU A 35 -15.76 10.42 -6.03
CA GLU A 35 -14.46 9.87 -6.41
C GLU A 35 -13.96 10.54 -7.69
N LYS A 36 -12.71 11.02 -7.67
CA LYS A 36 -12.10 11.68 -8.84
C LYS A 36 -11.82 10.75 -10.01
N ALA A 37 -11.63 9.46 -9.75
CA ALA A 37 -11.40 8.46 -10.79
C ALA A 37 -12.73 7.84 -11.26
N ASP A 38 -12.64 6.93 -12.21
CA ASP A 38 -13.76 6.23 -12.83
C ASP A 38 -14.19 4.96 -12.09
N GLN A 39 -13.46 4.55 -11.05
CA GLN A 39 -13.73 3.35 -10.26
C GLN A 39 -13.23 3.48 -8.83
N VAL A 40 -13.71 2.58 -7.96
CA VAL A 40 -13.31 2.50 -6.54
C VAL A 40 -11.96 1.83 -6.36
N GLY A 41 -11.40 1.90 -5.13
CA GLY A 41 -10.23 1.15 -4.74
C GLY A 41 -9.07 1.99 -4.21
N GLY A 42 -9.05 3.31 -4.47
CA GLY A 42 -8.03 4.22 -3.94
C GLY A 42 -6.61 3.73 -4.22
N THR A 43 -5.78 3.56 -3.19
CA THR A 43 -4.37 3.10 -3.31
C THR A 43 -4.22 1.82 -4.14
N TRP A 44 -5.12 0.87 -4.00
CA TRP A 44 -5.06 -0.42 -4.68
C TRP A 44 -5.54 -0.38 -6.14
N ARG A 45 -6.29 0.66 -6.51
CA ARG A 45 -6.57 1.02 -7.90
C ARG A 45 -5.39 1.76 -8.53
N ASP A 46 -4.82 2.73 -7.80
CA ASP A 46 -3.83 3.66 -8.32
C ASP A 46 -2.44 3.03 -8.50
N ASN A 47 -2.17 1.93 -7.80
CA ASN A 47 -0.90 1.23 -7.88
C ASN A 47 -1.10 -0.17 -8.49
N SER A 48 -0.28 -0.47 -9.49
CA SER A 48 -0.34 -1.75 -10.23
C SER A 48 1.04 -2.25 -10.64
N TYR A 49 2.09 -1.71 -10.02
CA TYR A 49 3.46 -2.11 -10.31
C TYR A 49 3.74 -3.58 -9.92
N PRO A 50 4.69 -4.27 -10.57
CA PRO A 50 5.07 -5.64 -10.25
C PRO A 50 5.51 -5.80 -8.79
N GLY A 51 5.09 -6.88 -8.16
CA GLY A 51 5.41 -7.17 -6.77
C GLY A 51 4.59 -6.41 -5.73
N LEU A 52 3.59 -5.62 -6.14
CA LEU A 52 2.71 -4.91 -5.22
C LEU A 52 1.99 -5.88 -4.27
N THR A 53 2.32 -5.79 -2.99
CA THR A 53 1.67 -6.53 -1.91
C THR A 53 1.39 -5.62 -0.71
N CYS A 54 0.46 -6.03 0.14
CA CYS A 54 0.29 -5.43 1.45
C CYS A 54 1.39 -5.92 2.41
N ASP A 55 1.72 -5.13 3.41
CA ASP A 55 2.59 -5.47 4.55
C ASP A 55 1.80 -5.72 5.85
N VAL A 56 0.49 -5.90 5.71
CA VAL A 56 -0.43 -6.34 6.76
C VAL A 56 -1.01 -7.69 6.36
N PRO A 57 -1.11 -8.67 7.28
CA PRO A 57 -1.68 -9.97 6.95
C PRO A 57 -3.08 -9.86 6.35
N SER A 58 -3.36 -10.65 5.32
CA SER A 58 -4.54 -10.54 4.48
C SER A 58 -5.85 -10.60 5.26
N HIS A 59 -5.96 -11.53 6.21
CA HIS A 59 -7.15 -11.67 7.05
C HIS A 59 -7.39 -10.49 8.00
N HIS A 60 -6.35 -9.69 8.30
CA HIS A 60 -6.46 -8.46 9.09
C HIS A 60 -6.72 -7.23 8.20
N TYR A 61 -6.35 -7.29 6.91
CA TYR A 61 -6.53 -6.19 5.96
C TYR A 61 -7.92 -6.24 5.30
N THR A 62 -8.95 -6.48 6.08
CA THR A 62 -10.36 -6.56 5.68
C THR A 62 -11.23 -5.74 6.62
N TYR A 63 -12.47 -5.48 6.22
CA TYR A 63 -13.47 -5.01 7.19
C TYR A 63 -13.85 -6.15 8.12
N SER A 64 -13.94 -5.88 9.42
CA SER A 64 -14.27 -6.88 10.43
C SER A 64 -15.63 -7.56 10.23
N PHE A 65 -16.55 -6.85 9.56
CA PHE A 65 -17.92 -7.32 9.23
C PHE A 65 -18.02 -7.94 7.82
N GLU A 66 -16.96 -7.87 7.00
CA GLU A 66 -16.94 -8.38 5.63
C GLU A 66 -15.60 -9.07 5.37
N ARG A 67 -15.43 -10.25 5.94
CA ARG A 67 -14.19 -11.03 5.83
C ARG A 67 -14.10 -11.74 4.49
N ASN A 68 -12.89 -11.93 4.01
CA ASN A 68 -12.61 -12.69 2.79
C ASN A 68 -11.85 -13.98 3.12
N PRO A 69 -12.46 -15.17 2.96
CA PRO A 69 -11.79 -16.45 3.17
C PRO A 69 -10.88 -16.86 2.01
N ALA A 70 -10.99 -16.20 0.85
CA ALA A 70 -10.39 -16.63 -0.41
C ALA A 70 -9.06 -15.95 -0.74
N TRP A 71 -8.38 -15.36 0.26
CA TRP A 71 -7.05 -14.80 0.04
C TRP A 71 -6.08 -15.87 -0.47
N SER A 72 -5.24 -15.53 -1.47
CA SER A 72 -4.29 -16.47 -2.04
C SER A 72 -3.07 -16.71 -1.17
N ARG A 73 -2.72 -15.75 -0.30
CA ARG A 73 -1.51 -15.80 0.53
C ARG A 73 -1.60 -14.95 1.77
N TYR A 74 -0.61 -15.12 2.65
CA TYR A 74 -0.56 -14.46 3.95
C TYR A 74 -0.55 -12.92 3.82
N TYR A 75 0.20 -12.37 2.85
CA TYR A 75 0.16 -10.95 2.47
C TYR A 75 -0.33 -10.84 1.03
N SER A 76 -1.54 -10.34 0.86
CA SER A 76 -2.23 -10.33 -0.43
C SER A 76 -1.61 -9.37 -1.43
N PRO A 77 -1.56 -9.78 -2.71
CA PRO A 77 -1.18 -8.89 -3.79
C PRO A 77 -2.24 -7.80 -4.02
N GLY A 78 -1.76 -6.65 -4.53
CA GLY A 78 -2.61 -5.48 -4.77
C GLY A 78 -3.89 -5.75 -5.57
N PRO A 79 -3.86 -6.52 -6.66
CA PRO A 79 -5.05 -6.86 -7.43
C PRO A 79 -6.16 -7.55 -6.62
N GLU A 80 -5.82 -8.50 -5.73
CA GLU A 80 -6.81 -9.17 -4.87
C GLU A 80 -7.44 -8.20 -3.88
N ILE A 81 -6.65 -7.27 -3.32
CA ILE A 81 -7.15 -6.26 -2.40
C ILE A 81 -8.10 -5.30 -3.13
N LYS A 82 -7.73 -4.89 -4.35
CA LYS A 82 -8.61 -4.08 -5.20
C LYS A 82 -9.93 -4.79 -5.45
N GLU A 83 -9.88 -6.07 -5.85
CA GLU A 83 -11.07 -6.88 -6.09
C GLU A 83 -11.94 -7.02 -4.85
N TYR A 84 -11.34 -7.25 -3.69
CA TYR A 84 -12.06 -7.30 -2.42
C TYR A 84 -12.87 -6.02 -2.19
N PHE A 85 -12.27 -4.82 -2.30
CA PHE A 85 -13.00 -3.56 -2.11
C PHE A 85 -14.06 -3.32 -3.18
N GLN A 86 -13.82 -3.73 -4.44
CA GLN A 86 -14.82 -3.67 -5.50
C GLN A 86 -16.01 -4.58 -5.21
N ASN A 87 -15.78 -5.78 -4.70
CA ASN A 87 -16.83 -6.72 -4.33
C ASN A 87 -17.65 -6.22 -3.14
N VAL A 88 -17.00 -5.67 -2.11
CA VAL A 88 -17.69 -5.01 -0.98
C VAL A 88 -18.55 -3.85 -1.49
N PHE A 89 -17.99 -2.96 -2.30
CA PHE A 89 -18.73 -1.83 -2.86
C PHE A 89 -20.00 -2.26 -3.63
N LYS A 90 -19.91 -3.31 -4.45
CA LYS A 90 -21.05 -3.89 -5.18
C LYS A 90 -22.07 -4.53 -4.24
N LYS A 91 -21.60 -5.33 -3.27
CA LYS A 91 -22.46 -6.04 -2.30
C LYS A 91 -23.36 -5.09 -1.52
N TYR A 92 -22.84 -3.93 -1.13
CA TYR A 92 -23.59 -2.91 -0.40
C TYR A 92 -24.31 -1.90 -1.31
N SER A 93 -24.38 -2.14 -2.62
CA SER A 93 -25.06 -1.29 -3.62
C SER A 93 -24.64 0.19 -3.56
N LEU A 94 -23.37 0.47 -3.25
CA LEU A 94 -22.87 1.82 -3.06
C LEU A 94 -22.81 2.63 -4.34
N GLN A 95 -22.89 2.01 -5.52
CA GLN A 95 -22.97 2.70 -6.82
C GLN A 95 -24.13 3.70 -6.91
N GLU A 96 -25.24 3.44 -6.21
CA GLU A 96 -26.42 4.33 -6.17
C GLU A 96 -26.12 5.66 -5.46
N TYR A 97 -25.11 5.68 -4.61
CA TYR A 97 -24.68 6.81 -3.81
C TYR A 97 -23.37 7.43 -4.28
N THR A 98 -22.78 6.94 -5.39
CA THR A 98 -21.44 7.33 -5.81
C THR A 98 -21.44 8.08 -7.12
N GLN A 99 -20.68 9.19 -7.17
CA GLN A 99 -20.36 9.92 -8.38
C GLN A 99 -18.86 9.81 -8.69
N PHE A 100 -18.54 9.22 -9.83
CA PHE A 100 -17.20 9.09 -10.36
C PHE A 100 -16.82 10.28 -11.24
N GLY A 101 -15.53 10.47 -11.50
CA GLY A 101 -15.02 11.59 -12.28
C GLY A 101 -15.17 12.94 -11.57
N ALA A 102 -15.50 12.95 -10.29
CA ALA A 102 -15.84 14.13 -9.51
C ALA A 102 -14.67 14.56 -8.60
N GLU A 103 -13.76 15.34 -9.14
CA GLU A 103 -12.60 15.85 -8.40
C GLU A 103 -12.96 17.10 -7.60
N VAL A 104 -12.91 17.04 -6.27
CA VAL A 104 -13.07 18.19 -5.39
C VAL A 104 -11.82 19.08 -5.43
N LYS A 105 -11.98 20.37 -5.64
CA LYS A 105 -10.92 21.39 -5.71
C LYS A 105 -10.88 22.31 -4.52
N SER A 106 -12.03 22.64 -3.95
CA SER A 106 -12.12 23.52 -2.77
C SER A 106 -13.21 23.07 -1.82
N MET A 107 -13.02 23.40 -0.56
CA MET A 107 -14.02 23.22 0.50
C MET A 107 -13.91 24.37 1.48
N ASP A 108 -14.98 25.12 1.61
CA ASP A 108 -15.07 26.29 2.50
C ASP A 108 -16.21 26.12 3.47
N PHE A 109 -15.97 26.31 4.77
CA PHE A 109 -17.01 26.24 5.79
C PHE A 109 -17.57 27.64 6.03
N ILE A 110 -18.77 27.90 5.50
CA ILE A 110 -19.40 29.22 5.51
C ILE A 110 -20.81 29.07 6.08
N SER A 111 -21.17 29.91 7.03
CA SER A 111 -22.53 29.95 7.62
C SER A 111 -23.04 28.58 8.11
N ASN A 112 -22.17 27.82 8.79
CA ASN A 112 -22.43 26.47 9.32
C ASN A 112 -22.70 25.40 8.26
N GLN A 113 -22.29 25.61 7.01
CA GLN A 113 -22.34 24.61 5.94
C GLN A 113 -21.02 24.55 5.15
N TRP A 114 -20.75 23.40 4.58
CA TRP A 114 -19.63 23.19 3.67
C TRP A 114 -20.04 23.56 2.24
N HIS A 115 -19.30 24.46 1.64
CA HIS A 115 -19.39 24.80 0.22
C HIS A 115 -18.26 24.06 -0.51
N ILE A 116 -18.62 23.14 -1.40
CA ILE A 116 -17.69 22.23 -2.04
C ILE A 116 -17.65 22.54 -3.53
N GLY A 117 -16.47 22.92 -4.05
CA GLY A 117 -16.25 23.21 -5.47
C GLY A 117 -15.52 22.05 -6.17
N PHE A 118 -16.01 21.67 -7.35
CA PHE A 118 -15.47 20.59 -8.17
C PHE A 118 -14.73 21.12 -9.39
N ALA A 119 -13.89 20.25 -9.98
CA ALA A 119 -13.05 20.61 -11.12
C ALA A 119 -13.83 20.98 -12.39
N ASP A 120 -15.02 20.46 -12.57
CA ASP A 120 -15.94 20.72 -13.68
C ASP A 120 -16.77 21.99 -13.50
N GLY A 121 -16.62 22.70 -12.37
CA GLY A 121 -17.38 23.89 -12.02
C GLY A 121 -18.69 23.61 -11.26
N PHE A 122 -19.04 22.35 -11.03
CA PHE A 122 -20.14 21.99 -10.14
C PHE A 122 -19.84 22.43 -8.71
N ASN A 123 -20.90 22.81 -7.97
CA ASN A 123 -20.81 23.19 -6.56
C ASN A 123 -21.90 22.49 -5.76
N GLU A 124 -21.56 22.09 -4.54
CA GLU A 124 -22.48 21.45 -3.62
C GLU A 124 -22.38 22.07 -2.23
N ILE A 125 -23.50 22.05 -1.49
CA ILE A 125 -23.56 22.47 -0.09
C ILE A 125 -23.90 21.25 0.76
N ALA A 126 -23.14 21.04 1.83
CA ALA A 126 -23.33 19.92 2.75
C ALA A 126 -23.27 20.37 4.21
N ASP A 127 -24.01 19.67 5.07
CA ASP A 127 -23.94 19.88 6.52
C ASP A 127 -22.71 19.20 7.11
N VAL A 128 -22.28 18.05 6.52
CA VAL A 128 -21.14 17.27 6.98
C VAL A 128 -20.29 16.83 5.80
N VAL A 129 -18.97 16.93 5.94
CA VAL A 129 -18.00 16.36 4.99
C VAL A 129 -17.15 15.32 5.69
N ILE A 130 -17.03 14.14 5.09
CA ILE A 130 -16.11 13.07 5.49
C ILE A 130 -14.97 13.02 4.50
N GLY A 131 -13.79 13.46 4.92
CA GLY A 131 -12.58 13.40 4.11
C GLY A 131 -11.96 12.00 4.14
N ALA A 132 -12.12 11.23 3.06
CA ALA A 132 -11.54 9.90 2.88
C ALA A 132 -10.51 9.87 1.73
N THR A 133 -9.77 10.95 1.57
CA THR A 133 -8.92 11.25 0.41
C THR A 133 -7.63 10.44 0.33
N GLY A 134 -7.27 9.73 1.39
CA GLY A 134 -5.99 9.02 1.50
C GLY A 134 -4.80 9.97 1.71
N VAL A 135 -3.62 9.41 1.93
CA VAL A 135 -2.39 10.17 2.23
C VAL A 135 -1.26 9.99 1.20
N LEU A 136 -1.39 9.01 0.29
CA LEU A 136 -0.33 8.63 -0.66
C LEU A 136 -0.84 8.61 -2.13
N HIS A 137 -1.63 9.60 -2.54
CA HIS A 137 -2.27 9.61 -3.87
C HIS A 137 -1.74 10.70 -4.83
N HIS A 138 -0.76 11.50 -4.39
CA HIS A 138 -0.09 12.48 -5.25
C HIS A 138 1.33 12.02 -5.55
N PRO A 139 1.59 11.41 -6.73
CA PRO A 139 2.93 11.02 -7.12
C PRO A 139 3.81 12.25 -7.33
N LYS A 140 5.05 12.17 -6.85
CA LYS A 140 6.05 13.22 -7.05
C LYS A 140 7.27 12.64 -7.75
N MET A 141 7.57 13.14 -8.93
CA MET A 141 8.83 12.82 -9.60
C MET A 141 10.01 13.45 -8.85
N PRO A 142 11.17 12.76 -8.80
CA PRO A 142 12.35 13.32 -8.17
C PRO A 142 12.86 14.53 -8.96
N ASP A 143 13.36 15.53 -8.24
CA ASP A 143 14.07 16.67 -8.82
C ASP A 143 15.55 16.28 -9.04
N ILE A 144 15.84 15.83 -10.25
CA ILE A 144 17.18 15.38 -10.67
C ILE A 144 17.58 16.18 -11.89
N ALA A 145 18.72 16.86 -11.82
CA ALA A 145 19.23 17.63 -12.94
C ALA A 145 19.41 16.75 -14.20
N GLY A 146 18.85 17.18 -15.30
CA GLY A 146 18.92 16.48 -16.59
C GLY A 146 17.91 15.33 -16.76
N ILE A 147 16.96 15.11 -15.84
CA ILE A 147 15.96 14.05 -15.96
C ILE A 147 15.17 14.13 -17.27
N ASP A 148 14.86 15.34 -17.73
CA ASP A 148 14.11 15.58 -18.97
C ASP A 148 14.93 15.28 -20.24
N SER A 149 16.26 15.13 -20.12
CA SER A 149 17.13 14.76 -21.24
C SER A 149 17.24 13.26 -21.46
N PHE A 150 16.71 12.44 -20.57
CA PHE A 150 16.72 11.00 -20.71
C PHE A 150 15.84 10.56 -21.87
N GLN A 151 16.38 9.73 -22.77
CA GLN A 151 15.71 9.33 -24.01
C GLN A 151 14.89 8.03 -23.86
N GLY A 152 14.91 7.40 -22.68
CA GLY A 152 14.15 6.19 -22.37
C GLY A 152 12.79 6.51 -21.73
N HIS A 153 12.09 5.47 -21.34
CA HIS A 153 10.84 5.59 -20.60
C HIS A 153 11.06 5.99 -19.15
N ILE A 154 10.40 7.05 -18.70
CA ILE A 154 10.41 7.50 -17.30
C ILE A 154 8.98 7.60 -16.80
N PHE A 155 8.68 6.96 -15.69
CA PHE A 155 7.37 7.04 -15.05
C PHE A 155 7.45 6.79 -13.55
N HIS A 156 6.48 7.31 -12.82
CA HIS A 156 6.32 7.01 -11.40
C HIS A 156 5.69 5.61 -11.21
N SER A 157 6.04 4.90 -10.14
CA SER A 157 5.51 3.56 -9.84
C SER A 157 3.97 3.48 -9.84
N SER A 158 3.29 4.56 -9.39
CA SER A 158 1.82 4.65 -9.44
C SER A 158 1.25 4.91 -10.85
N LYS A 159 2.09 5.02 -11.86
CA LYS A 159 1.73 5.18 -13.29
C LYS A 159 2.46 4.12 -14.12
N TRP A 160 2.46 2.89 -13.61
CA TRP A 160 3.17 1.79 -14.24
C TRP A 160 2.67 1.57 -15.68
N GLN A 161 3.63 1.44 -16.60
CA GLN A 161 3.36 1.22 -18.03
C GLN A 161 3.43 -0.28 -18.32
N HIS A 162 2.29 -0.96 -18.26
CA HIS A 162 2.19 -2.42 -18.41
C HIS A 162 2.49 -2.92 -19.82
N GLU A 163 2.42 -2.04 -20.82
CA GLU A 163 2.71 -2.31 -22.22
C GLU A 163 4.20 -2.44 -22.54
N LEU A 164 5.08 -2.06 -21.60
CA LEU A 164 6.53 -2.16 -21.78
C LEU A 164 7.03 -3.57 -21.52
N GLU A 165 7.63 -4.18 -22.54
CA GLU A 165 8.36 -5.46 -22.42
C GLU A 165 9.75 -5.20 -21.84
N LEU A 166 9.96 -5.52 -20.57
CA LEU A 166 11.18 -5.19 -19.83
C LEU A 166 12.35 -6.16 -20.12
N GLY A 167 12.09 -7.36 -20.65
CA GLY A 167 13.09 -8.43 -20.78
C GLY A 167 14.39 -8.04 -21.52
N ASN A 168 14.32 -7.12 -22.47
CA ASN A 168 15.48 -6.63 -23.22
C ASN A 168 15.95 -5.23 -22.78
N LEU A 169 15.39 -4.67 -21.73
CA LEU A 169 15.69 -3.32 -21.28
C LEU A 169 16.64 -3.29 -20.10
N ASN A 170 17.45 -2.23 -20.03
CA ASN A 170 18.16 -1.85 -18.82
C ASN A 170 17.21 -1.00 -17.97
N VAL A 171 16.84 -1.48 -16.80
CA VAL A 171 15.86 -0.87 -15.92
C VAL A 171 16.54 -0.21 -14.74
N GLY A 172 16.24 1.07 -14.49
CA GLY A 172 16.67 1.81 -13.30
C GLY A 172 15.50 2.05 -12.35
N VAL A 173 15.62 1.63 -11.10
CA VAL A 173 14.65 1.91 -10.03
C VAL A 173 15.24 2.92 -9.07
N ILE A 174 14.61 4.09 -8.94
CA ILE A 174 15.04 5.17 -8.05
C ILE A 174 14.18 5.18 -6.80
N GLY A 175 14.81 4.96 -5.65
CA GLY A 175 14.16 4.94 -4.35
C GLY A 175 13.98 3.53 -3.78
N ASN A 176 14.13 3.43 -2.45
CA ASN A 176 14.14 2.19 -1.68
C ASN A 176 13.11 2.18 -0.54
N GLY A 177 11.98 2.87 -0.73
CA GLY A 177 10.77 2.63 0.07
C GLY A 177 10.10 1.31 -0.34
N SER A 178 8.98 0.96 0.31
CA SER A 178 8.26 -0.31 0.06
C SER A 178 8.02 -0.57 -1.43
N SER A 179 7.57 0.43 -2.20
CA SER A 179 7.34 0.27 -3.65
C SER A 179 8.62 -0.04 -4.43
N GLY A 180 9.72 0.70 -4.18
CA GLY A 180 10.98 0.45 -4.87
C GLY A 180 11.55 -0.93 -4.55
N VAL A 181 11.47 -1.35 -3.30
CA VAL A 181 11.91 -2.68 -2.83
C VAL A 181 11.10 -3.79 -3.48
N GLN A 182 9.76 -3.66 -3.50
CA GLN A 182 8.86 -4.63 -4.13
C GLN A 182 9.10 -4.74 -5.65
N ILE A 183 9.29 -3.59 -6.34
CA ILE A 183 9.61 -3.57 -7.77
C ILE A 183 10.95 -4.27 -8.04
N VAL A 184 11.99 -3.98 -7.25
CA VAL A 184 13.31 -4.63 -7.40
C VAL A 184 13.19 -6.15 -7.18
N GLY A 185 12.46 -6.58 -6.14
CA GLY A 185 12.18 -7.99 -5.90
C GLY A 185 11.50 -8.68 -7.08
N ALA A 186 10.47 -8.04 -7.64
CA ALA A 186 9.70 -8.60 -8.75
C ALA A 186 10.41 -8.55 -10.10
N LEU A 187 11.33 -7.61 -10.31
CA LEU A 187 12.07 -7.47 -11.57
C LEU A 187 13.39 -8.24 -11.60
N GLY A 188 13.77 -8.89 -10.49
CA GLY A 188 14.97 -9.72 -10.44
C GLY A 188 14.93 -10.85 -11.47
N GLY A 189 15.81 -10.80 -12.50
CA GLY A 189 15.84 -11.77 -13.59
C GLY A 189 14.84 -11.52 -14.74
N GLU A 190 13.93 -10.54 -14.61
CA GLU A 190 12.90 -10.25 -15.60
C GLU A 190 13.32 -9.17 -16.61
N CYS A 191 14.49 -8.54 -16.45
CA CYS A 191 15.00 -7.52 -17.35
C CYS A 191 16.47 -7.81 -17.71
N LYS A 192 16.97 -7.17 -18.78
CA LYS A 192 18.36 -7.35 -19.23
C LYS A 192 19.37 -6.97 -18.14
N SER A 193 19.14 -5.86 -17.48
CA SER A 193 19.92 -5.40 -16.33
C SER A 193 19.04 -4.57 -15.41
N LEU A 194 19.19 -4.73 -14.09
CA LEU A 194 18.47 -3.97 -13.09
C LEU A 194 19.44 -3.12 -12.27
N PHE A 195 19.21 -1.82 -12.22
CA PHE A 195 19.97 -0.86 -11.44
C PHE A 195 19.09 -0.25 -10.36
N HIS A 196 19.49 -0.37 -9.09
CA HIS A 196 18.77 0.21 -7.99
C HIS A 196 19.50 1.41 -7.41
N PHE A 197 18.91 2.60 -7.53
CA PHE A 197 19.46 3.85 -7.04
C PHE A 197 18.87 4.23 -5.70
N GLN A 198 19.71 4.32 -4.69
CA GLN A 198 19.30 4.70 -3.32
C GLN A 198 20.24 5.76 -2.75
N ARG A 199 19.67 6.78 -2.11
CA ARG A 199 20.44 7.82 -1.41
C ARG A 199 21.04 7.31 -0.10
N THR A 200 20.29 6.52 0.63
CA THR A 200 20.66 5.85 1.89
C THR A 200 20.08 4.45 1.87
N ALA A 201 20.84 3.47 2.29
CA ALA A 201 20.33 2.12 2.48
C ALA A 201 19.17 2.10 3.48
N GLN A 202 18.32 1.07 3.41
CA GLN A 202 17.15 0.89 4.27
C GLN A 202 17.23 -0.46 5.00
N TRP A 203 16.73 -0.47 6.23
CA TRP A 203 16.59 -1.71 6.99
C TRP A 203 15.40 -2.52 6.46
N MET A 204 15.65 -3.82 6.20
CA MET A 204 14.66 -4.76 5.71
C MET A 204 14.27 -5.73 6.80
N MET A 205 12.98 -5.81 7.10
CA MET A 205 12.40 -6.89 7.88
C MET A 205 12.13 -8.07 6.96
N PRO A 206 12.47 -9.30 7.36
CA PRO A 206 12.09 -10.48 6.60
C PRO A 206 10.56 -10.60 6.58
N LEU A 207 10.03 -11.06 5.46
CA LEU A 207 8.61 -11.28 5.25
C LEU A 207 8.41 -12.69 4.72
N ASP A 208 7.75 -13.54 5.50
CA ASP A 208 7.28 -14.84 5.00
C ASP A 208 5.89 -14.68 4.39
N ASN A 209 5.79 -14.83 3.08
CA ASN A 209 4.54 -14.69 2.35
C ASN A 209 4.06 -16.04 1.81
N GLY A 210 3.75 -16.97 2.71
CA GLY A 210 3.20 -18.28 2.37
C GLY A 210 1.93 -18.19 1.51
N ILE A 211 1.83 -19.10 0.54
CA ILE A 211 0.63 -19.27 -0.30
C ILE A 211 -0.33 -20.19 0.46
N PHE A 212 -1.58 -19.80 0.56
CA PHE A 212 -2.63 -20.66 1.11
C PHE A 212 -3.03 -21.73 0.09
N SER A 213 -3.10 -22.98 0.55
CA SER A 213 -3.62 -24.10 -0.24
C SER A 213 -5.13 -23.96 -0.49
N SER A 214 -5.64 -24.68 -1.48
CA SER A 214 -7.09 -24.73 -1.72
C SER A 214 -7.87 -25.30 -0.53
N GLU A 215 -7.26 -26.22 0.21
CA GLU A 215 -7.84 -26.81 1.41
C GLU A 215 -7.94 -25.78 2.54
N GLU A 216 -6.91 -24.95 2.74
CA GLU A 216 -6.92 -23.86 3.72
C GLU A 216 -7.98 -22.80 3.36
N GLN A 217 -8.05 -22.39 2.07
CA GLN A 217 -9.07 -21.43 1.62
C GLN A 217 -10.51 -21.94 1.84
N VAL A 218 -10.73 -23.23 1.61
CA VAL A 218 -12.03 -23.86 1.92
C VAL A 218 -12.29 -23.89 3.42
N ALA A 219 -11.28 -24.24 4.23
CA ALA A 219 -11.41 -24.26 5.68
C ALA A 219 -11.71 -22.88 6.27
N PHE A 220 -11.13 -21.80 5.71
CA PHE A 220 -11.38 -20.41 6.15
C PHE A 220 -12.83 -19.94 5.93
N GLN A 221 -13.66 -20.69 5.20
CA GLN A 221 -15.08 -20.41 5.13
C GLN A 221 -15.80 -20.68 6.46
N ASP A 222 -15.22 -21.52 7.33
CA ASP A 222 -15.64 -21.64 8.72
C ASP A 222 -15.11 -20.46 9.54
N PRO A 223 -15.98 -19.61 10.10
CA PRO A 223 -15.56 -18.44 10.87
C PRO A 223 -14.69 -18.80 12.08
N LYS A 224 -14.83 -20.00 12.64
CA LYS A 224 -14.04 -20.47 13.78
C LYS A 224 -12.59 -20.74 13.33
N ILE A 225 -12.41 -21.49 12.24
CA ILE A 225 -11.10 -21.80 11.67
C ILE A 225 -10.40 -20.50 11.22
N MET A 226 -11.14 -19.61 10.57
CA MET A 226 -10.58 -18.28 10.19
C MET A 226 -10.14 -17.48 11.40
N ASN A 227 -10.92 -17.44 12.49
CA ASN A 227 -10.53 -16.74 13.72
C ASN A 227 -9.25 -17.33 14.34
N GLU A 228 -9.13 -18.65 14.35
CA GLU A 228 -7.93 -19.35 14.84
C GLU A 228 -6.71 -19.02 13.94
N ALA A 229 -6.88 -19.02 12.61
CA ALA A 229 -5.82 -18.71 11.66
C ALA A 229 -5.38 -17.23 11.72
N MET A 230 -6.26 -16.33 12.11
CA MET A 230 -5.94 -14.91 12.29
C MET A 230 -4.97 -14.67 13.44
N GLN A 231 -4.92 -15.54 14.45
CA GLN A 231 -4.10 -15.32 15.64
C GLN A 231 -4.20 -13.88 16.16
N PHE A 232 -5.46 -13.46 16.41
CA PHE A 232 -5.79 -12.04 16.57
C PHE A 232 -5.04 -11.40 17.75
N ASP A 233 -4.95 -12.09 18.87
CA ASP A 233 -4.27 -11.58 20.08
C ASP A 233 -2.76 -11.48 19.85
N GLU A 234 -2.13 -12.49 19.25
CA GLU A 234 -0.70 -12.51 18.91
C GLU A 234 -0.35 -11.41 17.91
N TYR A 235 -1.22 -11.19 16.91
CA TYR A 235 -1.04 -10.10 15.96
C TYR A 235 -1.09 -8.73 16.64
N PHE A 236 -2.07 -8.47 17.51
CA PHE A 236 -2.17 -7.21 18.24
C PHE A 236 -1.04 -7.03 19.24
N ASP A 237 -0.58 -8.09 19.88
CA ASP A 237 0.60 -8.04 20.76
C ASP A 237 1.86 -7.68 19.96
N ALA A 238 2.03 -8.23 18.75
CA ALA A 238 3.11 -7.85 17.86
C ALA A 238 3.02 -6.37 17.41
N VAL A 239 1.82 -5.90 17.06
CA VAL A 239 1.58 -4.48 16.72
C VAL A 239 1.85 -3.57 17.92
N ASN A 240 1.45 -3.95 19.12
CA ASN A 240 1.71 -3.20 20.33
C ASN A 240 3.22 -3.12 20.65
N ARG A 241 3.94 -4.24 20.54
CA ARG A 241 5.42 -4.27 20.70
C ARG A 241 6.10 -3.37 19.66
N TYR A 242 5.66 -3.43 18.40
CA TYR A 242 6.18 -2.55 17.36
C TYR A 242 5.91 -1.07 17.67
N SER A 243 4.71 -0.74 18.12
CA SER A 243 4.32 0.63 18.48
C SER A 243 5.14 1.14 19.67
N GLN A 244 5.36 0.30 20.68
CA GLN A 244 6.22 0.64 21.83
C GLN A 244 7.67 0.83 21.41
N ALA A 245 8.18 -0.02 20.50
CA ALA A 245 9.52 0.10 19.96
C ALA A 245 9.75 1.40 19.17
N LEU A 246 8.72 1.95 18.55
CA LEU A 246 8.77 3.27 17.89
C LEU A 246 8.83 4.43 18.90
N LEU A 247 8.19 4.27 20.07
CA LEU A 247 8.16 5.29 21.13
C LEU A 247 9.41 5.24 22.01
N ASP A 248 9.96 4.04 22.25
CA ASP A 248 11.15 3.81 23.05
C ASP A 248 12.17 2.92 22.32
N MET A 249 13.17 3.55 21.76
CA MET A 249 14.27 2.91 21.03
C MET A 249 15.21 2.07 21.90
N GLU A 250 15.11 2.16 23.21
CA GLU A 250 15.88 1.35 24.19
C GLU A 250 15.06 0.16 24.71
N SER A 251 13.79 0.05 24.34
CA SER A 251 12.93 -1.08 24.69
C SER A 251 13.47 -2.41 24.15
N ASP A 252 13.11 -3.51 24.80
CA ASP A 252 13.51 -4.85 24.32
C ASP A 252 12.93 -5.16 22.95
N GLY A 253 11.71 -4.71 22.66
CA GLY A 253 11.11 -4.83 21.32
C GLY A 253 11.91 -4.08 20.24
N ALA A 254 12.42 -2.89 20.53
CA ALA A 254 13.27 -2.15 19.60
C ALA A 254 14.59 -2.85 19.33
N LYS A 255 15.21 -3.41 20.38
CA LYS A 255 16.46 -4.20 20.25
C LYS A 255 16.23 -5.49 19.46
N GLU A 256 15.14 -6.20 19.73
CA GLU A 256 14.75 -7.41 19.00
C GLU A 256 14.59 -7.13 17.50
N MET A 257 13.77 -6.13 17.13
CA MET A 257 13.57 -5.74 15.74
C MET A 257 14.87 -5.29 15.06
N ALA A 258 15.73 -4.57 15.79
CA ALA A 258 17.04 -4.17 15.28
C ALA A 258 17.94 -5.36 14.99
N ASN A 259 17.91 -6.40 15.82
CA ASN A 259 18.67 -7.62 15.61
C ASN A 259 18.11 -8.41 14.40
N ILE A 260 16.79 -8.57 14.30
CA ILE A 260 16.14 -9.22 13.14
C ILE A 260 16.58 -8.56 11.82
N CYS A 261 16.56 -7.22 11.75
CA CYS A 261 17.01 -6.50 10.55
C CYS A 261 18.49 -6.75 10.21
N LYS A 262 19.37 -6.76 11.23
CA LYS A 262 20.80 -7.00 11.06
C LYS A 262 21.09 -8.44 10.63
N ASP A 263 20.45 -9.38 11.28
CA ASP A 263 20.62 -10.81 10.97
C ASP A 263 20.12 -11.10 9.57
N ASN A 264 18.97 -10.58 9.16
CA ASN A 264 18.46 -10.66 7.79
C ASN A 264 19.46 -10.14 6.75
N LEU A 265 20.11 -9.00 7.02
CA LEU A 265 21.13 -8.46 6.12
C LEU A 265 22.38 -9.38 6.07
N ILE A 266 22.86 -9.88 7.21
CA ILE A 266 24.07 -10.73 7.30
C ILE A 266 23.83 -12.09 6.65
N GLU A 267 22.66 -12.66 6.87
CA GLU A 267 22.30 -13.98 6.34
C GLU A 267 22.12 -13.97 4.83
N ASN A 268 21.54 -12.91 4.28
CA ASN A 268 21.23 -12.83 2.87
C ASN A 268 22.32 -12.16 2.03
N VAL A 269 23.20 -11.33 2.60
CA VAL A 269 24.27 -10.66 1.84
C VAL A 269 25.64 -11.11 2.34
N LYS A 270 26.22 -12.12 1.69
CA LYS A 270 27.52 -12.70 2.07
C LYS A 270 28.70 -11.84 1.62
N ASP A 271 28.58 -11.14 0.51
CA ASP A 271 29.61 -10.21 0.03
C ASP A 271 29.79 -9.03 1.00
N VAL A 272 31.00 -8.86 1.50
CA VAL A 272 31.32 -7.88 2.54
C VAL A 272 31.18 -6.43 2.04
N GLU A 273 31.59 -6.18 0.80
CA GLU A 273 31.57 -4.83 0.23
C GLU A 273 30.12 -4.42 -0.12
N LEU A 274 29.34 -5.34 -0.67
CA LEU A 274 27.92 -5.11 -0.91
C LEU A 274 27.16 -4.91 0.42
N ARG A 275 27.45 -5.73 1.42
CA ARG A 275 26.83 -5.61 2.74
C ARG A 275 27.14 -4.26 3.39
N LYS A 276 28.36 -3.73 3.27
CA LYS A 276 28.69 -2.37 3.73
C LYS A 276 27.82 -1.31 3.03
N LYS A 277 27.63 -1.42 1.70
CA LYS A 277 26.78 -0.49 0.93
C LYS A 277 25.30 -0.59 1.32
N LEU A 278 24.84 -1.79 1.70
CA LEU A 278 23.44 -2.03 2.09
C LEU A 278 23.19 -1.84 3.59
N THR A 279 24.24 -1.59 4.38
CA THR A 279 24.07 -1.27 5.81
C THR A 279 23.66 0.19 5.96
N PRO A 280 22.46 0.45 6.52
CA PRO A 280 22.01 1.81 6.78
C PRO A 280 22.89 2.53 7.81
N ASN A 281 23.05 3.83 7.64
CA ASN A 281 23.78 4.70 8.59
C ASN A 281 22.92 5.24 9.72
N HIS A 282 21.73 4.68 9.92
CA HIS A 282 20.79 4.99 10.99
C HIS A 282 20.35 3.73 11.71
N ARG A 283 19.85 3.86 12.93
CA ARG A 283 19.29 2.73 13.69
C ARG A 283 18.00 2.22 13.00
N PRO A 284 17.71 0.90 13.05
CA PRO A 284 16.39 0.39 12.73
C PRO A 284 15.31 1.17 13.49
N LEU A 285 14.12 1.30 12.92
CA LEU A 285 12.99 2.08 13.44
C LEU A 285 13.13 3.62 13.37
N CYS A 286 14.31 4.20 13.16
CA CYS A 286 14.43 5.65 12.88
C CYS A 286 13.75 6.10 11.59
N LYS A 287 13.47 5.16 10.69
CA LYS A 287 12.62 5.30 9.52
C LYS A 287 11.67 4.11 9.48
N ARG A 288 10.56 4.22 8.72
CA ARG A 288 9.66 3.09 8.51
C ARG A 288 10.45 1.88 8.02
N LEU A 289 10.29 0.74 8.70
CA LEU A 289 10.85 -0.53 8.24
C LEU A 289 10.16 -0.96 6.94
N VAL A 290 10.92 -1.54 6.05
CA VAL A 290 10.43 -2.11 4.78
C VAL A 290 10.45 -3.62 4.93
N TRP A 291 9.36 -4.26 4.54
CA TRP A 291 9.17 -5.71 4.63
C TRP A 291 9.40 -6.34 3.27
N SER A 292 10.30 -7.32 3.19
CA SER A 292 10.59 -8.03 1.94
C SER A 292 11.34 -9.33 2.20
N SER A 293 10.93 -10.39 1.48
CA SER A 293 11.64 -11.66 1.38
C SER A 293 12.68 -11.67 0.24
N ASP A 294 12.44 -10.88 -0.81
CA ASP A 294 13.05 -11.08 -2.11
C ASP A 294 14.15 -10.05 -2.43
N TYR A 295 14.15 -8.92 -1.73
CA TYR A 295 15.01 -7.78 -2.03
C TYR A 295 16.50 -8.13 -2.04
N TYR A 296 17.03 -8.70 -0.95
CA TYR A 296 18.45 -9.05 -0.88
C TYR A 296 18.82 -10.17 -1.85
N PRO A 297 18.05 -11.27 -1.97
CA PRO A 297 18.31 -12.28 -3.00
C PRO A 297 18.35 -11.70 -4.42
N CYS A 298 17.42 -10.83 -4.79
CA CYS A 298 17.37 -10.22 -6.12
C CYS A 298 18.61 -9.38 -6.43
N LEU A 299 19.12 -8.62 -5.48
CA LEU A 299 20.34 -7.82 -5.68
C LEU A 299 21.58 -8.68 -5.98
N LEU A 300 21.60 -9.95 -5.53
CA LEU A 300 22.69 -10.87 -5.78
C LEU A 300 22.64 -11.46 -7.19
N TYR A 301 21.46 -11.56 -7.80
CA TYR A 301 21.27 -12.10 -9.15
C TYR A 301 21.47 -11.05 -10.27
N THR A 302 21.43 -9.74 -9.95
CA THR A 302 21.26 -8.68 -10.95
C THR A 302 22.44 -7.76 -11.15
N SER A 303 23.59 -7.96 -10.46
CA SER A 303 24.70 -7.01 -10.59
C SER A 303 26.04 -7.67 -10.79
N PRO A 304 26.60 -7.60 -12.01
CA PRO A 304 28.00 -7.23 -12.12
C PRO A 304 28.11 -5.79 -11.58
N SER A 305 28.96 -5.59 -10.57
CA SER A 305 29.26 -4.25 -10.05
C SER A 305 29.71 -3.38 -11.24
N PRO A 306 29.30 -2.07 -11.34
CA PRO A 306 29.81 -1.18 -12.37
C PRO A 306 31.34 -0.96 -12.35
N ARG A 307 32.05 -1.65 -11.47
CA ARG A 307 33.53 -1.64 -11.39
C ARG A 307 34.18 -2.83 -12.08
N ASP A 308 33.39 -3.76 -12.61
CA ASP A 308 33.91 -4.96 -13.30
C ASP A 308 33.86 -4.84 -14.83
N SER A 309 33.65 -3.60 -15.34
CA SER A 309 33.72 -3.23 -16.76
C SER A 309 34.75 -2.15 -16.99
#